data_359286144edd7a71807c6a8621460e18
#
_entry.id   359286144edd7a71807c6a8621460e18
#
_cell.length_a   1.000
_cell.length_b   1.000
_cell.length_c   1.000
_cell.angle_alpha   90.00
_cell.angle_beta   90.00
_cell.angle_gamma   90.00
#
_symmetry.space_group_name_H-M   'P 1'
#
loop_
_entity.id
_entity.type
_entity.pdbx_description
1 polymer ?
#
loop_
_entity_poly.entity_id
_entity_poly.type
_entity_poly.pdbx_seq_one_letter_code
_entity_poly.pdbx_strand_id
1 'polypeptide(L)'
;DEINAAGGINGYQIEFNFQDDEHDAEKSVNAYNTLKDWGMQMLLGTVTSTPCTAVEGEAANDNMFLLTPSGSAVESISGDNAFRVCFSDPNQGTASAQYIGENGLAEKVAVIYNSSDVYSSGIYNTFATEAANQPFEIVSAEAFTEDSKTDFSVQLQKAKDAGADMVFLPIYYT
;
A
#
# COMPACT_ATOMS: atom_id res chain seq x y z
N ASP A 1 -8.85 23.07 12.00
CA ASP A 1 -9.14 24.43 12.52
C ASP A 1 -10.38 25.05 11.85
N GLU A 2 -10.56 24.99 10.52
CA GLU A 2 -11.70 25.59 9.81
C GLU A 2 -13.05 25.00 10.24
N ILE A 3 -13.13 23.68 10.40
CA ILE A 3 -14.36 23.00 10.85
C ILE A 3 -14.74 23.47 12.26
N ASN A 4 -13.77 23.53 13.17
CA ASN A 4 -13.99 23.96 14.54
C ASN A 4 -14.37 25.46 14.60
N ALA A 5 -13.72 26.30 13.79
CA ALA A 5 -14.05 27.72 13.69
C ALA A 5 -15.47 27.96 13.12
N ALA A 6 -15.97 27.05 12.27
CA ALA A 6 -17.33 27.08 11.75
C ALA A 6 -18.39 26.50 12.71
N GLY A 7 -18.02 26.11 13.93
CA GLY A 7 -18.92 25.58 14.96
C GLY A 7 -18.85 24.06 15.16
N GLY A 8 -17.87 23.39 14.52
CA GLY A 8 -17.71 21.95 14.63
C GLY A 8 -18.67 21.13 13.76
N ILE A 9 -18.80 19.86 14.05
CA ILE A 9 -19.75 18.94 13.38
C ILE A 9 -20.90 18.68 14.35
N ASN A 10 -22.09 19.06 13.96
CA ASN A 10 -23.30 18.97 14.80
C ASN A 10 -23.11 19.59 16.22
N GLY A 11 -22.33 20.67 16.32
CA GLY A 11 -22.03 21.35 17.57
C GLY A 11 -20.87 20.74 18.38
N TYR A 12 -20.29 19.65 17.93
CA TYR A 12 -19.11 19.05 18.56
C TYR A 12 -17.82 19.58 17.93
N GLN A 13 -16.87 19.92 18.77
CA GLN A 13 -15.54 20.30 18.32
C GLN A 13 -14.71 19.05 18.02
N ILE A 14 -13.88 19.11 16.98
CA ILE A 14 -12.91 18.05 16.68
C ILE A 14 -11.67 18.31 17.51
N GLU A 15 -11.28 17.34 18.29
CA GLU A 15 -9.96 17.24 18.89
C GLU A 15 -9.17 16.16 18.19
N PHE A 16 -7.88 16.38 17.90
CA PHE A 16 -7.05 15.38 17.23
C PHE A 16 -5.69 15.25 17.90
N ASN A 17 -5.16 14.04 17.84
CA ASN A 17 -3.81 13.68 18.22
C ASN A 17 -3.22 12.82 17.10
N PHE A 18 -1.91 12.78 16.96
CA PHE A 18 -1.26 11.96 15.94
C PHE A 18 0.02 11.33 16.48
N GLN A 19 0.34 10.17 15.92
CA GLN A 19 1.54 9.40 16.18
C GLN A 19 2.16 9.02 14.83
N ASP A 20 3.48 8.87 14.79
CA ASP A 20 4.22 8.41 13.62
C ASP A 20 4.49 6.91 13.77
N ASP A 21 4.05 6.11 12.81
CA ASP A 21 4.27 4.67 12.76
C ASP A 21 5.60 4.28 12.09
N GLU A 22 6.29 5.22 11.49
CA GLU A 22 7.56 5.03 10.78
C GLU A 22 7.52 3.86 9.76
N HIS A 23 6.34 3.57 9.19
CA HIS A 23 6.11 2.46 8.29
C HIS A 23 6.43 1.08 8.91
N ASP A 24 6.28 0.93 10.21
CA ASP A 24 6.57 -0.27 10.96
C ASP A 24 5.32 -0.84 11.63
N ALA A 25 5.07 -2.16 11.47
CA ALA A 25 3.86 -2.81 11.98
C ALA A 25 3.76 -2.77 13.52
N GLU A 26 4.86 -2.98 14.24
CA GLU A 26 4.87 -2.98 15.71
C GLU A 26 4.69 -1.57 16.24
N LYS A 27 5.37 -0.58 15.64
CA LYS A 27 5.22 0.83 16.01
C LYS A 27 3.80 1.33 15.74
N SER A 28 3.17 0.91 14.65
CA SER A 28 1.79 1.30 14.35
C SER A 28 0.79 0.78 15.39
N VAL A 29 0.95 -0.45 15.86
CA VAL A 29 0.11 -1.00 16.95
C VAL A 29 0.35 -0.24 18.26
N ASN A 30 1.61 0.10 18.58
CA ASN A 30 1.93 0.90 19.76
C ASN A 30 1.35 2.32 19.67
N ALA A 31 1.43 2.94 18.48
CA ALA A 31 0.83 4.25 18.20
C ALA A 31 -0.70 4.21 18.35
N TYR A 32 -1.35 3.17 17.79
CA TYR A 32 -2.79 2.93 17.95
C TYR A 32 -3.19 2.85 19.43
N ASN A 33 -2.49 2.03 20.23
CA ASN A 33 -2.77 1.88 21.65
C ASN A 33 -2.57 3.20 22.42
N THR A 34 -1.54 3.98 22.08
CA THR A 34 -1.31 5.31 22.66
C THR A 34 -2.47 6.27 22.37
N LEU A 35 -2.97 6.28 21.12
CA LEU A 35 -4.12 7.10 20.74
C LEU A 35 -5.42 6.61 21.41
N LYS A 36 -5.60 5.32 21.55
CA LYS A 36 -6.73 4.71 22.27
C LYS A 36 -6.74 5.12 23.75
N ASP A 37 -5.59 5.06 24.42
CA ASP A 37 -5.45 5.49 25.81
C ASP A 37 -5.70 6.99 26.00
N TRP A 38 -5.41 7.80 24.99
CA TRP A 38 -5.77 9.23 24.96
C TRP A 38 -7.28 9.46 24.83
N GLY A 39 -8.04 8.46 24.40
CA GLY A 39 -9.50 8.52 24.24
C GLY A 39 -9.96 8.69 22.80
N MET A 40 -9.19 8.26 21.82
CA MET A 40 -9.55 8.25 20.41
C MET A 40 -10.92 7.59 20.19
N GLN A 41 -11.77 8.19 19.37
CA GLN A 41 -13.10 7.68 19.01
C GLN A 41 -13.19 7.21 17.55
N MET A 42 -12.25 7.63 16.72
CA MET A 42 -12.09 7.19 15.34
C MET A 42 -10.63 7.34 14.92
N LEU A 43 -10.14 6.45 14.09
CA LEU A 43 -8.80 6.48 13.53
C LEU A 43 -8.84 6.96 12.08
N LEU A 44 -8.09 8.00 11.76
CA LEU A 44 -7.75 8.40 10.40
C LEU A 44 -6.28 8.02 10.14
N GLY A 45 -6.08 6.90 9.50
CA GLY A 45 -4.76 6.28 9.31
C GLY A 45 -4.91 4.76 9.27
N THR A 46 -3.87 3.96 9.20
CA THR A 46 -2.52 4.38 8.90
C THR A 46 -2.33 4.71 7.42
N VAL A 47 -1.18 5.23 7.00
CA VAL A 47 -0.97 5.70 5.62
C VAL A 47 -0.58 4.56 4.68
N THR A 48 0.24 3.63 5.13
CA THR A 48 0.80 2.55 4.31
C THR A 48 0.22 1.19 4.69
N SER A 49 0.28 0.22 3.75
CA SER A 49 -0.48 -1.03 3.85
C SER A 49 -0.04 -1.94 4.99
N THR A 50 1.26 -2.13 5.22
CA THR A 50 1.76 -3.01 6.29
C THR A 50 1.34 -2.53 7.69
N PRO A 51 1.55 -1.25 8.08
CA PRO A 51 0.97 -0.69 9.29
C PRO A 51 -0.56 -0.78 9.36
N CYS A 52 -1.24 -0.52 8.25
CA CYS A 52 -2.71 -0.53 8.22
C CYS A 52 -3.27 -1.93 8.51
N THR A 53 -2.69 -2.95 7.92
CA THR A 53 -3.08 -4.34 8.15
C THR A 53 -2.83 -4.75 9.61
N ALA A 54 -1.73 -4.30 10.21
CA ALA A 54 -1.43 -4.59 11.61
C ALA A 54 -2.42 -3.91 12.58
N VAL A 55 -2.80 -2.67 12.32
CA VAL A 55 -3.73 -1.90 13.15
C VAL A 55 -5.18 -2.30 12.93
N GLU A 56 -5.53 -2.77 11.72
CA GLU A 56 -6.90 -3.15 11.38
C GLU A 56 -7.43 -4.25 12.32
N GLY A 57 -6.60 -5.26 12.63
CA GLY A 57 -6.97 -6.31 13.57
C GLY A 57 -7.28 -5.78 14.98
N GLU A 58 -6.52 -4.82 15.47
CA GLU A 58 -6.76 -4.17 16.77
C GLU A 58 -8.04 -3.31 16.73
N ALA A 59 -8.20 -2.54 15.65
CA ALA A 59 -9.39 -1.70 15.45
C ALA A 59 -10.68 -2.53 15.34
N ALA A 60 -10.62 -3.71 14.70
CA ALA A 60 -11.75 -4.65 14.64
C ALA A 60 -12.11 -5.19 16.03
N ASN A 61 -11.12 -5.60 16.83
CA ASN A 61 -11.33 -6.09 18.19
C ASN A 61 -11.96 -5.02 19.11
N ASP A 62 -11.58 -3.76 18.92
CA ASP A 62 -12.09 -2.62 19.70
C ASP A 62 -13.38 -2.01 19.13
N ASN A 63 -13.85 -2.50 17.98
CA ASN A 63 -14.93 -1.88 17.20
C ASN A 63 -14.66 -0.39 16.92
N MET A 64 -13.40 -0.05 16.64
CA MET A 64 -12.95 1.30 16.35
C MET A 64 -13.15 1.61 14.87
N PHE A 65 -13.82 2.72 14.56
CA PHE A 65 -13.92 3.19 13.18
C PHE A 65 -12.51 3.54 12.64
N LEU A 66 -12.13 2.89 11.54
CA LEU A 66 -10.86 3.10 10.85
C LEU A 66 -11.11 3.59 9.42
N LEU A 67 -10.50 4.71 9.05
CA LEU A 67 -10.48 5.20 7.68
C LEU A 67 -9.04 5.43 7.24
N THR A 68 -8.52 4.54 6.38
CA THR A 68 -7.20 4.74 5.79
C THR A 68 -7.26 5.62 4.54
N PRO A 69 -6.38 6.65 4.42
CA PRO A 69 -6.32 7.47 3.21
C PRO A 69 -5.69 6.73 2.04
N SER A 70 -4.75 5.81 2.27
CA SER A 70 -3.95 5.19 1.21
C SER A 70 -3.47 3.76 1.47
N GLY A 71 -3.89 3.10 2.55
CA GLY A 71 -3.64 1.68 2.77
C GLY A 71 -4.36 0.85 1.72
N SER A 72 -3.68 0.49 0.63
CA SER A 72 -4.29 -0.08 -0.57
C SER A 72 -4.35 -1.61 -0.58
N ALA A 73 -3.65 -2.31 0.32
CA ALA A 73 -3.77 -3.75 0.48
C ALA A 73 -5.21 -4.17 0.80
N VAL A 74 -5.61 -5.34 0.32
CA VAL A 74 -6.97 -5.85 0.54
C VAL A 74 -7.25 -6.00 2.03
N GLU A 75 -6.27 -6.44 2.78
CA GLU A 75 -6.32 -6.71 4.22
C GLU A 75 -6.47 -5.43 5.05
N SER A 76 -6.16 -4.26 4.48
CA SER A 76 -6.30 -2.96 5.20
C SER A 76 -7.73 -2.62 5.62
N ILE A 77 -8.74 -3.28 5.03
CA ILE A 77 -10.16 -3.06 5.28
C ILE A 77 -10.93 -4.37 5.37
N SER A 78 -10.38 -5.38 6.04
CA SER A 78 -11.03 -6.70 6.19
C SER A 78 -12.19 -6.69 7.19
N GLY A 79 -12.20 -5.79 8.17
CA GLY A 79 -13.26 -5.63 9.15
C GLY A 79 -14.41 -4.72 8.70
N ASP A 80 -15.58 -4.92 9.26
CA ASP A 80 -16.80 -4.14 8.96
C ASP A 80 -16.72 -2.67 9.40
N ASN A 81 -15.74 -2.34 10.23
CA ASN A 81 -15.47 -1.02 10.78
C ASN A 81 -14.31 -0.30 10.09
N ALA A 82 -13.70 -0.91 9.07
CA ALA A 82 -12.56 -0.38 8.35
C ALA A 82 -12.94 0.05 6.92
N PHE A 83 -12.53 1.25 6.55
CA PHE A 83 -12.85 1.88 5.27
C PHE A 83 -11.59 2.47 4.64
N ARG A 84 -11.62 2.64 3.31
CA ARG A 84 -10.51 3.16 2.53
C ARG A 84 -10.98 4.20 1.53
N VAL A 85 -10.16 5.23 1.29
CA VAL A 85 -10.43 6.29 0.30
C VAL A 85 -9.76 5.98 -1.05
N CYS A 86 -8.60 5.32 -1.03
CA CYS A 86 -7.82 5.02 -2.24
C CYS A 86 -8.34 3.77 -2.99
N PHE A 87 -7.75 3.53 -4.17
CA PHE A 87 -7.88 2.26 -4.90
C PHE A 87 -7.21 1.10 -4.15
N SER A 88 -7.45 -0.14 -4.61
CA SER A 88 -6.80 -1.34 -4.06
C SER A 88 -5.58 -1.77 -4.89
N ASP A 89 -4.67 -2.53 -4.26
CA ASP A 89 -3.52 -3.13 -4.96
C ASP A 89 -3.94 -3.99 -6.16
N PRO A 90 -4.98 -4.85 -6.08
CA PRO A 90 -5.50 -5.56 -7.23
C PRO A 90 -5.90 -4.65 -8.40
N ASN A 91 -6.58 -3.53 -8.12
CA ASN A 91 -6.94 -2.58 -9.15
C ASN A 91 -5.72 -1.89 -9.75
N GLN A 92 -4.73 -1.54 -8.93
CA GLN A 92 -3.49 -0.91 -9.39
C GLN A 92 -2.69 -1.86 -10.29
N GLY A 93 -2.49 -3.11 -9.88
CA GLY A 93 -1.76 -4.10 -10.65
C GLY A 93 -2.43 -4.38 -12.00
N THR A 94 -3.73 -4.63 -11.98
CA THR A 94 -4.52 -4.87 -13.20
C THR A 94 -4.50 -3.65 -14.15
N ALA A 95 -4.80 -2.46 -13.64
CA ALA A 95 -4.83 -1.24 -14.47
C ALA A 95 -3.45 -0.90 -15.05
N SER A 96 -2.36 -1.14 -14.30
CA SER A 96 -1.00 -0.92 -14.79
C SER A 96 -0.66 -1.83 -15.97
N ALA A 97 -0.99 -3.12 -15.88
CA ALA A 97 -0.77 -4.07 -16.97
C ALA A 97 -1.61 -3.71 -18.21
N GLN A 98 -2.89 -3.39 -18.04
CA GLN A 98 -3.77 -2.95 -19.12
C GLN A 98 -3.23 -1.68 -19.78
N TYR A 99 -2.81 -0.69 -19.00
CA TYR A 99 -2.29 0.57 -19.53
C TYR A 99 -1.02 0.37 -20.37
N ILE A 100 -0.10 -0.48 -19.93
CA ILE A 100 1.10 -0.82 -20.69
C ILE A 100 0.72 -1.49 -22.01
N GLY A 101 -0.17 -2.49 -21.99
CA GLY A 101 -0.58 -3.24 -23.15
C GLY A 101 -1.40 -2.42 -24.16
N GLU A 102 -2.43 -1.72 -23.71
CA GLU A 102 -3.33 -0.92 -24.55
C GLU A 102 -2.60 0.25 -25.25
N ASN A 103 -1.57 0.80 -24.60
CA ASN A 103 -0.80 1.91 -25.16
C ASN A 103 0.49 1.46 -25.85
N GLY A 104 0.81 0.18 -25.89
CA GLY A 104 2.00 -0.37 -26.53
C GLY A 104 3.30 0.22 -25.94
N LEU A 105 3.35 0.40 -24.61
CA LEU A 105 4.48 1.08 -23.96
C LEU A 105 5.73 0.20 -23.89
N ALA A 106 5.56 -1.12 -23.92
CA ALA A 106 6.65 -2.09 -23.88
C ALA A 106 6.24 -3.40 -24.55
N GLU A 107 7.23 -4.15 -25.07
CA GLU A 107 7.07 -5.54 -25.51
C GLU A 107 7.59 -6.52 -24.44
N LYS A 108 8.60 -6.12 -23.68
CA LYS A 108 9.29 -6.94 -22.68
C LYS A 108 9.46 -6.19 -21.35
N VAL A 109 8.68 -6.57 -20.38
CA VAL A 109 8.68 -5.91 -19.06
C VAL A 109 9.49 -6.74 -18.06
N ALA A 110 10.40 -6.09 -17.33
CA ALA A 110 10.95 -6.62 -16.09
C ALA A 110 10.19 -6.04 -14.91
N VAL A 111 10.03 -6.83 -13.85
CA VAL A 111 9.44 -6.37 -12.59
C VAL A 111 10.46 -6.51 -11.47
N ILE A 112 10.61 -5.48 -10.64
CA ILE A 112 11.37 -5.56 -9.39
C ILE A 112 10.42 -5.16 -8.27
N TYR A 113 10.21 -6.05 -7.29
CA TYR A 113 9.23 -5.84 -6.23
C TYR A 113 9.76 -6.27 -4.86
N ASN A 114 9.20 -5.68 -3.80
CA ASN A 114 9.51 -6.06 -2.43
C ASN A 114 8.59 -7.22 -2.00
N SER A 115 9.18 -8.41 -1.83
CA SER A 115 8.42 -9.61 -1.43
C SER A 115 8.05 -9.65 0.05
N SER A 116 8.66 -8.79 0.87
CA SER A 116 8.34 -8.66 2.30
C SER A 116 7.30 -7.59 2.60
N ASP A 117 6.84 -6.85 1.59
CA ASP A 117 5.82 -5.82 1.72
C ASP A 117 4.51 -6.22 1.02
N VAL A 118 3.39 -6.12 1.74
CA VAL A 118 2.07 -6.52 1.24
C VAL A 118 1.57 -5.67 0.08
N TYR A 119 1.88 -4.36 0.06
CA TYR A 119 1.57 -3.45 -1.03
C TYR A 119 2.28 -3.88 -2.32
N SER A 120 3.60 -4.01 -2.26
CA SER A 120 4.43 -4.32 -3.41
C SER A 120 4.11 -5.69 -4.01
N SER A 121 3.99 -6.71 -3.17
CA SER A 121 3.65 -8.08 -3.59
C SER A 121 2.20 -8.19 -4.08
N GLY A 122 1.27 -7.47 -3.49
CA GLY A 122 -0.14 -7.42 -3.90
C GLY A 122 -0.31 -6.87 -5.32
N ILE A 123 0.37 -5.75 -5.63
CA ILE A 123 0.38 -5.16 -6.98
C ILE A 123 1.05 -6.11 -7.98
N TYR A 124 2.23 -6.66 -7.63
CA TYR A 124 2.94 -7.59 -8.52
C TYR A 124 2.08 -8.80 -8.91
N ASN A 125 1.42 -9.42 -7.96
CA ASN A 125 0.62 -10.62 -8.19
C ASN A 125 -0.52 -10.38 -9.20
N THR A 126 -1.22 -9.26 -9.07
CA THR A 126 -2.32 -8.92 -9.99
C THR A 126 -1.81 -8.38 -11.33
N PHE A 127 -0.71 -7.63 -11.33
CA PHE A 127 -0.01 -7.22 -12.54
C PHE A 127 0.41 -8.44 -13.37
N ALA A 128 1.06 -9.43 -12.76
CA ALA A 128 1.52 -10.63 -13.43
C ALA A 128 0.35 -11.48 -13.98
N THR A 129 -0.76 -11.53 -13.23
CA THR A 129 -1.97 -12.23 -13.67
C THR A 129 -2.58 -11.57 -14.90
N GLU A 130 -2.71 -10.25 -14.91
CA GLU A 130 -3.28 -9.50 -16.02
C GLU A 130 -2.33 -9.42 -17.21
N ALA A 131 -1.02 -9.36 -16.99
CA ALA A 131 -0.01 -9.34 -18.06
C ALA A 131 -0.16 -10.53 -19.03
N ALA A 132 -0.63 -11.68 -18.55
CA ALA A 132 -0.90 -12.85 -19.38
C ALA A 132 -2.01 -12.61 -20.44
N ASN A 133 -2.84 -11.58 -20.28
CA ASN A 133 -3.90 -11.17 -21.20
C ASN A 133 -3.47 -9.99 -22.10
N GLN A 134 -2.26 -9.47 -21.91
CA GLN A 134 -1.78 -8.27 -22.59
C GLN A 134 -0.76 -8.60 -23.68
N PRO A 135 -0.54 -7.70 -24.66
CA PRO A 135 0.38 -7.93 -25.79
C PRO A 135 1.86 -7.65 -25.43
N PHE A 136 2.28 -7.88 -24.20
CA PHE A 136 3.67 -7.83 -23.76
C PHE A 136 4.02 -9.05 -22.90
N GLU A 137 5.29 -9.31 -22.70
CA GLU A 137 5.79 -10.42 -21.89
C GLU A 137 6.52 -9.92 -20.65
N ILE A 138 6.30 -10.55 -19.49
CA ILE A 138 7.18 -10.38 -18.31
C ILE A 138 8.39 -11.28 -18.50
N VAL A 139 9.53 -10.69 -18.85
CA VAL A 139 10.78 -11.42 -19.14
C VAL A 139 11.67 -11.64 -17.92
N SER A 140 11.47 -10.87 -16.86
CA SER A 140 12.17 -11.02 -15.58
C SER A 140 11.28 -10.53 -14.45
N ALA A 141 11.24 -11.25 -13.33
CA ALA A 141 10.55 -10.82 -12.11
C ALA A 141 11.46 -11.10 -10.92
N GLU A 142 12.00 -10.03 -10.35
CA GLU A 142 13.03 -10.10 -9.33
C GLU A 142 12.53 -9.53 -8.01
N ALA A 143 12.61 -10.35 -6.97
CA ALA A 143 12.25 -9.93 -5.63
C ALA A 143 13.44 -9.32 -4.87
N PHE A 144 13.13 -8.45 -3.95
CA PHE A 144 14.02 -8.04 -2.86
C PHE A 144 13.24 -8.03 -1.54
N THR A 145 13.93 -7.81 -0.43
CA THR A 145 13.35 -7.66 0.91
C THR A 145 13.86 -6.37 1.56
N GLU A 146 13.27 -5.98 2.68
CA GLU A 146 13.72 -4.79 3.44
C GLU A 146 15.21 -4.81 3.76
N ASP A 147 15.80 -5.99 4.00
CA ASP A 147 17.22 -6.14 4.31
C ASP A 147 18.14 -6.00 3.07
N SER A 148 17.59 -5.99 1.86
CA SER A 148 18.33 -5.96 0.59
C SER A 148 17.94 -4.82 -0.35
N LYS A 149 17.36 -3.74 0.18
CA LYS A 149 16.79 -2.62 -0.60
C LYS A 149 17.78 -1.52 -1.01
N THR A 150 19.07 -1.73 -0.87
CA THR A 150 20.09 -0.69 -1.12
C THR A 150 20.88 -0.87 -2.42
N ASP A 151 20.93 -2.08 -2.96
CA ASP A 151 21.64 -2.39 -4.21
C ASP A 151 20.81 -3.31 -5.11
N PHE A 152 20.42 -2.79 -6.24
CA PHE A 152 19.61 -3.47 -7.26
C PHE A 152 20.43 -3.88 -8.50
N SER A 153 21.76 -3.86 -8.43
CA SER A 153 22.63 -4.16 -9.58
C SER A 153 22.36 -5.53 -10.17
N VAL A 154 22.09 -6.53 -9.34
CA VAL A 154 21.80 -7.90 -9.79
C VAL A 154 20.46 -7.97 -10.50
N GLN A 155 19.40 -7.38 -9.94
CA GLN A 155 18.06 -7.37 -10.51
C GLN A 155 18.05 -6.62 -11.85
N LEU A 156 18.71 -5.47 -11.90
CA LEU A 156 18.83 -4.66 -13.12
C LEU A 156 19.66 -5.39 -14.19
N GLN A 157 20.72 -6.11 -13.81
CA GLN A 157 21.50 -6.89 -14.76
C GLN A 157 20.67 -8.02 -15.37
N LYS A 158 19.88 -8.73 -14.55
CA LYS A 158 18.98 -9.78 -15.05
C LYS A 158 17.91 -9.23 -15.99
N ALA A 159 17.29 -8.09 -15.64
CA ALA A 159 16.34 -7.40 -16.51
C ALA A 159 16.96 -7.07 -17.87
N LYS A 160 18.18 -6.53 -17.87
CA LYS A 160 18.95 -6.21 -19.09
C LYS A 160 19.28 -7.45 -19.90
N ASP A 161 19.77 -8.52 -19.26
CA ASP A 161 20.12 -9.77 -19.92
C ASP A 161 18.91 -10.48 -20.54
N ALA A 162 17.74 -10.33 -19.91
CA ALA A 162 16.45 -10.78 -20.45
C ALA A 162 15.93 -9.93 -21.61
N GLY A 163 16.57 -8.79 -21.89
CA GLY A 163 16.21 -7.88 -22.98
C GLY A 163 14.95 -7.05 -22.67
N ALA A 164 14.70 -6.74 -21.40
CA ALA A 164 13.59 -5.87 -21.02
C ALA A 164 13.77 -4.48 -21.61
N ASP A 165 12.68 -3.90 -22.12
CA ASP A 165 12.59 -2.53 -22.62
C ASP A 165 11.87 -1.59 -21.64
N MET A 166 11.25 -2.17 -20.58
CA MET A 166 10.65 -1.45 -19.47
C MET A 166 10.93 -2.16 -18.14
N VAL A 167 11.06 -1.40 -17.07
CA VAL A 167 11.06 -1.92 -15.69
C VAL A 167 9.85 -1.37 -14.95
N PHE A 168 8.99 -2.24 -14.46
CA PHE A 168 7.87 -1.91 -13.59
C PHE A 168 8.28 -2.05 -12.12
N LEU A 169 8.06 -1.00 -11.35
CA LEU A 169 8.53 -0.89 -9.96
C LEU A 169 7.35 -0.60 -9.02
N PRO A 170 6.57 -1.60 -8.59
CA PRO A 170 5.52 -1.43 -7.58
C PRO A 170 6.14 -1.39 -6.17
N ILE A 171 6.85 -0.33 -5.84
CA ILE A 171 7.63 -0.19 -4.60
C ILE A 171 7.48 1.21 -4.00
N TYR A 172 7.77 1.33 -2.71
CA TYR A 172 8.01 2.62 -2.09
C TYR A 172 9.41 3.14 -2.46
N TYR A 173 9.61 4.44 -2.37
CA TYR A 173 10.85 5.11 -2.79
C TYR A 173 11.92 5.24 -1.69
N THR A 174 11.79 4.54 -0.59
CA THR A 174 12.71 4.63 0.58
C THR A 174 14.00 3.87 0.40
#